data_5a22a9cc58f632bd6675eb3b48e31d30
#
_entry.id   5a22a9cc58f632bd6675eb3b48e31d30
#
_cell.length_a   1.000
_cell.length_b   1.000
_cell.length_c   1.000
_cell.angle_alpha   90.00
_cell.angle_beta   90.00
_cell.angle_gamma   90.00
#
_symmetry.space_group_name_H-M   'P 1'
#
loop_
_entity.id
_entity.type
_entity.pdbx_description
1 polymer ?
#
loop_
_entity_poly.entity_id
_entity_poly.type
_entity_poly.pdbx_seq_one_letter_code
_entity_poly.pdbx_strand_id
1 'polypeptide(L)'
;LTTVKLSDIIAPSFYDLHKDIKADRHTHYWLKGGRGSTKSSFASTEIPLGMMKDPMANAVVIRKVGLYLKDSVYEQLLWAIERLGVSHLWQCRQSPLELVYTPTGQRILFRGADKPKKLKSTKVRKGYIRYVWYEEADEFGGMEEIRTINQSLLRGGATYTVFYTFNPPKSQRNWINSEVLVPRSDKIVHHSDYRSVPPKWLGEQFLIEAKHLEQTKPEQYRHEYLGEVTGTGAEVFTNITIRPITDEEIKSFDHIKRGIDWGYGADPFVYITAHFDSKRNRLFIFYEFFRCAAKYDVIANAIRKENTQNGTIIAESAEPRSNDELRDRGFHIRTAVKGPGSVEHGITWLQNLEEIVIDGTRCPNAAREFNEYELDRDSRGELKADFPDRNNHTIDAIRYALEDYIGRKIVKSTLSKRKLGIY
;
A
#
# COMPACT_ATOMS: atom_id res chain seq x y z
N LEU A 1 5.10 -40.94 -24.99
CA LEU A 1 5.18 -39.87 -24.00
C LEU A 1 5.95 -38.69 -24.60
N THR A 2 5.26 -37.63 -24.95
CA THR A 2 5.91 -36.40 -25.47
C THR A 2 6.65 -35.76 -24.33
N THR A 3 7.97 -35.67 -24.41
CA THR A 3 8.79 -35.00 -23.40
C THR A 3 8.64 -33.49 -23.61
N VAL A 4 8.08 -32.78 -22.63
CA VAL A 4 7.98 -31.31 -22.63
C VAL A 4 9.23 -30.75 -21.96
N LYS A 5 9.91 -29.86 -22.65
CA LYS A 5 11.05 -29.12 -22.07
C LYS A 5 10.55 -27.91 -21.31
N LEU A 6 10.95 -27.76 -20.05
CA LEU A 6 10.52 -26.64 -19.22
C LEU A 6 10.97 -25.28 -19.79
N SER A 7 12.11 -25.25 -20.50
CA SER A 7 12.59 -24.08 -21.25
C SER A 7 11.65 -23.58 -22.35
N ASP A 8 10.68 -24.42 -22.76
CA ASP A 8 9.68 -24.05 -23.77
C ASP A 8 8.41 -23.44 -23.12
N ILE A 9 8.36 -23.39 -21.78
CA ILE A 9 7.20 -22.90 -21.00
C ILE A 9 7.56 -21.72 -20.12
N ILE A 10 8.72 -21.73 -19.45
CA ILE A 10 9.17 -20.62 -18.59
C ILE A 10 10.27 -19.81 -19.27
N ALA A 11 10.22 -18.49 -19.10
CA ALA A 11 11.22 -17.58 -19.67
C ALA A 11 12.59 -17.73 -18.96
N PRO A 12 13.70 -17.46 -19.65
CA PRO A 12 15.05 -17.63 -19.11
C PRO A 12 15.32 -16.93 -17.79
N SER A 13 14.73 -15.73 -17.58
CA SER A 13 14.87 -14.97 -16.33
C SER A 13 14.37 -15.71 -15.10
N PHE A 14 13.54 -16.74 -15.23
CA PHE A 14 13.00 -17.53 -14.13
C PHE A 14 13.74 -18.83 -13.84
N TYR A 15 14.78 -19.19 -14.61
CA TYR A 15 15.47 -20.50 -14.43
C TYR A 15 16.11 -20.65 -13.05
N ASP A 16 16.73 -19.60 -12.53
CA ASP A 16 17.35 -19.66 -11.21
C ASP A 16 16.29 -19.67 -10.10
N LEU A 17 15.17 -18.98 -10.31
CA LEU A 17 14.04 -19.04 -9.40
C LEU A 17 13.43 -20.44 -9.35
N HIS A 18 13.29 -21.12 -10.50
CA HIS A 18 12.86 -22.52 -10.56
C HIS A 18 13.79 -23.45 -9.76
N LYS A 19 15.12 -23.27 -9.89
CA LYS A 19 16.10 -24.05 -9.10
C LYS A 19 15.98 -23.77 -7.61
N ASP A 20 15.74 -22.53 -7.23
CA ASP A 20 15.57 -22.10 -5.85
C ASP A 20 14.31 -22.75 -5.22
N ILE A 21 13.17 -22.68 -5.92
CA ILE A 21 11.91 -23.32 -5.50
C ILE A 21 12.06 -24.83 -5.40
N LYS A 22 12.74 -25.45 -6.36
CA LYS A 22 12.98 -26.90 -6.36
C LYS A 22 13.84 -27.37 -5.18
N ALA A 23 14.69 -26.49 -4.69
CA ALA A 23 15.59 -26.73 -3.55
C ALA A 23 15.01 -26.24 -2.20
N ASP A 24 13.77 -25.75 -2.18
CA ASP A 24 13.07 -25.21 -1.00
C ASP A 24 13.89 -24.13 -0.23
N ARG A 25 14.62 -23.27 -0.94
CA ARG A 25 15.53 -22.31 -0.30
C ARG A 25 14.81 -21.13 0.35
N HIS A 26 13.71 -20.68 -0.27
CA HIS A 26 12.91 -19.57 0.23
C HIS A 26 11.43 -19.94 0.31
N THR A 27 10.69 -19.20 1.10
CA THR A 27 9.23 -19.34 1.24
C THR A 27 8.48 -18.30 0.41
N HIS A 28 8.94 -17.05 0.39
CA HIS A 28 8.23 -15.92 -0.18
C HIS A 28 8.90 -15.42 -1.47
N TYR A 29 8.21 -15.56 -2.60
CA TYR A 29 8.66 -15.19 -3.94
C TYR A 29 7.86 -13.99 -4.45
N TRP A 30 8.48 -12.81 -4.39
CA TRP A 30 7.91 -11.56 -4.85
C TRP A 30 8.28 -11.33 -6.31
N LEU A 31 7.33 -11.55 -7.22
CA LEU A 31 7.52 -11.49 -8.66
C LEU A 31 6.96 -10.16 -9.18
N LYS A 32 7.81 -9.16 -9.27
CA LYS A 32 7.44 -7.85 -9.79
C LYS A 32 7.91 -7.65 -11.22
N GLY A 33 7.23 -6.81 -12.00
CA GLY A 33 7.69 -6.49 -13.36
C GLY A 33 6.61 -5.95 -14.26
N GLY A 34 7.01 -5.60 -15.47
CA GLY A 34 6.13 -5.02 -16.48
C GLY A 34 5.17 -6.00 -17.15
N ARG A 35 4.35 -5.47 -18.04
CA ARG A 35 3.48 -6.28 -18.90
C ARG A 35 4.29 -7.20 -19.83
N GLY A 36 3.77 -8.38 -20.09
CA GLY A 36 4.44 -9.37 -20.93
C GLY A 36 5.65 -10.07 -20.30
N SER A 37 5.96 -9.83 -19.03
CA SER A 37 7.11 -10.42 -18.33
C SER A 37 6.93 -11.88 -17.91
N THR A 38 5.77 -12.49 -18.15
CA THR A 38 5.42 -13.90 -17.87
C THR A 38 5.46 -14.34 -16.41
N LYS A 39 5.36 -13.41 -15.45
CA LYS A 39 5.32 -13.71 -13.99
C LYS A 39 4.23 -14.71 -13.61
N SER A 40 2.99 -14.44 -14.06
CA SER A 40 1.82 -15.29 -13.77
C SER A 40 1.93 -16.64 -14.47
N SER A 41 2.51 -16.68 -15.67
CA SER A 41 2.80 -17.93 -16.37
C SER A 41 3.82 -18.78 -15.63
N PHE A 42 4.84 -18.17 -15.02
CA PHE A 42 5.81 -18.87 -14.18
C PHE A 42 5.15 -19.44 -12.93
N ALA A 43 4.44 -18.62 -12.14
CA ALA A 43 3.77 -19.08 -10.92
C ALA A 43 2.75 -20.21 -11.22
N SER A 44 1.94 -20.05 -12.28
CA SER A 44 0.96 -21.07 -12.70
C SER A 44 1.60 -22.37 -13.17
N THR A 45 2.84 -22.34 -13.65
CA THR A 45 3.60 -23.56 -14.05
C THR A 45 4.23 -24.25 -12.85
N GLU A 46 4.81 -23.51 -11.91
CA GLU A 46 5.47 -24.08 -10.72
C GLU A 46 4.50 -24.81 -9.79
N ILE A 47 3.28 -24.31 -9.65
CA ILE A 47 2.26 -24.91 -8.76
C ILE A 47 1.93 -26.36 -9.17
N PRO A 48 1.44 -26.67 -10.38
CA PRO A 48 1.13 -28.04 -10.77
C PRO A 48 2.40 -28.93 -10.83
N LEU A 49 3.55 -28.40 -11.25
CA LEU A 49 4.81 -29.14 -11.23
C LEU A 49 5.19 -29.61 -9.82
N GLY A 50 5.10 -28.72 -8.85
CA GLY A 50 5.42 -29.04 -7.47
C GLY A 50 4.40 -29.98 -6.83
N MET A 51 3.11 -29.80 -7.11
CA MET A 51 2.04 -30.69 -6.62
C MET A 51 2.18 -32.13 -7.16
N MET A 52 2.56 -32.30 -8.41
CA MET A 52 2.79 -33.62 -8.98
C MET A 52 3.98 -34.34 -8.34
N LYS A 53 4.95 -33.61 -7.78
CA LYS A 53 6.13 -34.20 -7.10
C LYS A 53 5.86 -34.54 -5.63
N ASP A 54 5.05 -33.74 -4.94
CA ASP A 54 4.71 -33.90 -3.53
C ASP A 54 3.23 -34.28 -3.39
N PRO A 55 2.87 -35.55 -3.12
CA PRO A 55 1.48 -35.99 -3.06
C PRO A 55 0.70 -35.44 -1.85
N MET A 56 1.34 -34.69 -0.96
CA MET A 56 0.69 -34.03 0.17
C MET A 56 0.45 -32.53 -0.09
N ALA A 57 1.01 -31.97 -1.17
CA ALA A 57 0.92 -30.58 -1.51
C ALA A 57 -0.43 -30.22 -2.14
N ASN A 58 -1.10 -29.21 -1.62
CA ASN A 58 -2.25 -28.55 -2.24
C ASN A 58 -1.91 -27.06 -2.47
N ALA A 59 -2.76 -26.37 -3.22
CA ALA A 59 -2.57 -24.97 -3.51
C ALA A 59 -3.83 -24.13 -3.24
N VAL A 60 -3.61 -22.84 -2.91
CA VAL A 60 -4.66 -21.82 -2.86
C VAL A 60 -4.21 -20.64 -3.72
N VAL A 61 -5.05 -20.23 -4.65
CA VAL A 61 -4.85 -19.07 -5.50
C VAL A 61 -5.82 -17.97 -5.09
N ILE A 62 -5.31 -16.77 -4.89
CA ILE A 62 -6.04 -15.67 -4.25
C ILE A 62 -5.96 -14.42 -5.11
N ARG A 63 -7.11 -13.80 -5.36
CA ARG A 63 -7.22 -12.42 -5.83
C ARG A 63 -7.95 -11.57 -4.80
N LYS A 64 -7.73 -10.26 -4.83
CA LYS A 64 -8.47 -9.33 -3.97
C LYS A 64 -9.97 -9.47 -4.18
N VAL A 65 -10.43 -9.50 -5.43
CA VAL A 65 -11.83 -9.63 -5.82
C VAL A 65 -12.10 -11.01 -6.40
N GLY A 66 -12.98 -11.78 -5.75
CA GLY A 66 -13.30 -13.16 -6.14
C GLY A 66 -13.94 -13.32 -7.51
N LEU A 67 -14.60 -12.28 -8.03
CA LEU A 67 -15.24 -12.30 -9.35
C LEU A 67 -14.24 -12.55 -10.49
N TYR A 68 -13.03 -12.04 -10.36
CA TYR A 68 -12.01 -12.12 -11.41
C TYR A 68 -11.21 -13.44 -11.44
N LEU A 69 -11.45 -14.36 -10.50
CA LEU A 69 -10.68 -15.61 -10.39
C LEU A 69 -10.82 -16.52 -11.61
N LYS A 70 -12.03 -16.64 -12.17
CA LYS A 70 -12.32 -17.55 -13.27
C LYS A 70 -11.61 -17.13 -14.56
N ASP A 71 -11.78 -15.89 -14.95
CA ASP A 71 -11.31 -15.37 -16.23
C ASP A 71 -9.82 -14.95 -16.21
N SER A 72 -9.14 -15.13 -15.08
CA SER A 72 -7.72 -14.82 -14.93
C SER A 72 -6.92 -16.06 -14.50
N VAL A 73 -6.73 -16.24 -13.20
CA VAL A 73 -5.83 -17.28 -12.64
C VAL A 73 -6.29 -18.71 -12.88
N TYR A 74 -7.59 -18.94 -13.01
CA TYR A 74 -8.10 -20.26 -13.33
C TYR A 74 -7.71 -20.66 -14.76
N GLU A 75 -7.98 -19.79 -15.74
CA GLU A 75 -7.58 -20.00 -17.14
C GLU A 75 -6.05 -20.06 -17.28
N GLN A 76 -5.32 -19.25 -16.52
CA GLN A 76 -3.85 -19.28 -16.50
C GLN A 76 -3.30 -20.63 -16.02
N LEU A 77 -3.93 -21.25 -15.03
CA LEU A 77 -3.54 -22.60 -14.56
C LEU A 77 -3.96 -23.70 -15.55
N LEU A 78 -5.10 -23.57 -16.22
CA LEU A 78 -5.48 -24.50 -17.29
C LEU A 78 -4.46 -24.46 -18.42
N TRP A 79 -4.07 -23.25 -18.85
CA TRP A 79 -3.02 -23.07 -19.85
C TRP A 79 -1.70 -23.76 -19.41
N ALA A 80 -1.28 -23.58 -18.16
CA ALA A 80 -0.04 -24.19 -17.67
C ALA A 80 -0.11 -25.72 -17.66
N ILE A 81 -1.23 -26.30 -17.21
CA ILE A 81 -1.47 -27.76 -17.21
C ILE A 81 -1.46 -28.32 -18.62
N GLU A 82 -2.04 -27.61 -19.60
CA GLU A 82 -2.02 -27.97 -21.00
C GLU A 82 -0.60 -27.92 -21.57
N ARG A 83 0.14 -26.84 -21.33
CA ARG A 83 1.53 -26.67 -21.78
C ARG A 83 2.47 -27.73 -21.19
N LEU A 84 2.20 -28.20 -20.00
CA LEU A 84 2.92 -29.32 -19.36
C LEU A 84 2.56 -30.69 -19.97
N GLY A 85 1.51 -30.76 -20.80
CA GLY A 85 1.05 -32.02 -21.43
C GLY A 85 0.37 -32.99 -20.45
N VAL A 86 -0.16 -32.50 -19.33
CA VAL A 86 -0.70 -33.31 -18.23
C VAL A 86 -2.20 -33.08 -17.99
N SER A 87 -2.93 -32.48 -18.93
CA SER A 87 -4.37 -32.17 -18.80
C SER A 87 -5.22 -33.40 -18.48
N HIS A 88 -4.84 -34.60 -18.99
CA HIS A 88 -5.53 -35.87 -18.72
C HIS A 88 -5.45 -36.32 -17.25
N LEU A 89 -4.56 -35.74 -16.45
CA LEU A 89 -4.41 -36.00 -15.01
C LEU A 89 -5.19 -35.02 -14.11
N TRP A 90 -5.85 -34.03 -14.71
CA TRP A 90 -6.52 -32.98 -13.96
C TRP A 90 -8.01 -32.93 -14.26
N GLN A 91 -8.83 -32.87 -13.22
CA GLN A 91 -10.26 -32.59 -13.32
C GLN A 91 -10.52 -31.12 -13.05
N CYS A 92 -11.10 -30.43 -14.04
CA CYS A 92 -11.41 -29.00 -13.98
C CYS A 92 -12.87 -28.81 -13.55
N ARG A 93 -13.10 -28.14 -12.42
CA ARG A 93 -14.44 -27.87 -11.87
C ARG A 93 -14.70 -26.37 -11.81
N GLN A 94 -15.86 -25.94 -12.26
CA GLN A 94 -16.27 -24.53 -12.22
C GLN A 94 -17.20 -24.23 -11.03
N SER A 95 -17.84 -25.23 -10.45
CA SER A 95 -18.73 -25.10 -9.27
C SER A 95 -18.56 -26.32 -8.35
N PRO A 96 -17.84 -26.20 -7.22
CA PRO A 96 -16.99 -25.07 -6.83
C PRO A 96 -15.80 -24.87 -7.78
N LEU A 97 -15.27 -23.64 -7.89
CA LEU A 97 -14.10 -23.38 -8.72
C LEU A 97 -12.85 -24.04 -8.09
N GLU A 98 -12.36 -25.09 -8.74
CA GLU A 98 -11.20 -25.87 -8.28
C GLU A 98 -10.62 -26.73 -9.41
N LEU A 99 -9.33 -27.06 -9.30
CA LEU A 99 -8.65 -28.06 -10.11
C LEU A 99 -8.24 -29.23 -9.21
N VAL A 100 -8.52 -30.45 -9.65
CA VAL A 100 -8.22 -31.66 -8.88
C VAL A 100 -7.23 -32.53 -9.65
N TYR A 101 -6.07 -32.78 -9.07
CA TYR A 101 -5.12 -33.76 -9.59
C TYR A 101 -5.61 -35.18 -9.27
N THR A 102 -6.11 -35.87 -10.28
CA THR A 102 -6.87 -37.11 -10.12
C THR A 102 -6.07 -38.31 -9.53
N PRO A 103 -4.74 -38.43 -9.80
CA PRO A 103 -3.98 -39.56 -9.26
C PRO A 103 -3.92 -39.62 -7.72
N THR A 104 -3.94 -38.47 -7.04
CA THR A 104 -3.76 -38.39 -5.58
C THR A 104 -4.89 -37.65 -4.88
N GLY A 105 -5.77 -36.93 -5.62
CA GLY A 105 -6.87 -36.14 -5.10
C GLY A 105 -6.46 -34.79 -4.55
N GLN A 106 -5.26 -34.29 -4.84
CA GLN A 106 -4.79 -32.95 -4.47
C GLN A 106 -5.59 -31.88 -5.18
N ARG A 107 -5.67 -30.70 -4.57
CA ARG A 107 -6.56 -29.64 -5.06
C ARG A 107 -5.84 -28.30 -5.17
N ILE A 108 -6.18 -27.55 -6.23
CA ILE A 108 -5.93 -26.12 -6.34
C ILE A 108 -7.26 -25.43 -6.09
N LEU A 109 -7.32 -24.62 -5.05
CA LEU A 109 -8.51 -23.91 -4.58
C LEU A 109 -8.41 -22.44 -4.93
N PHE A 110 -9.51 -21.83 -5.39
CA PHE A 110 -9.57 -20.41 -5.75
C PHE A 110 -10.38 -19.62 -4.72
N ARG A 111 -9.86 -18.49 -4.24
CA ARG A 111 -10.47 -17.70 -3.16
C ARG A 111 -10.35 -16.20 -3.44
N GLY A 112 -11.45 -15.45 -3.22
CA GLY A 112 -11.42 -14.00 -3.16
C GLY A 112 -11.16 -13.53 -1.72
N ALA A 113 -10.32 -12.50 -1.56
CA ALA A 113 -10.06 -11.88 -0.28
C ALA A 113 -11.22 -10.97 0.18
N ASP A 114 -12.13 -10.61 -0.72
CA ASP A 114 -13.41 -9.95 -0.43
C ASP A 114 -14.32 -10.75 0.52
N LYS A 115 -14.03 -12.06 0.72
CA LYS A 115 -14.74 -12.95 1.64
C LYS A 115 -13.81 -13.56 2.69
N PRO A 116 -13.33 -12.79 3.67
CA PRO A 116 -12.29 -13.22 4.63
C PRO A 116 -12.66 -14.47 5.44
N LYS A 117 -13.95 -14.65 5.78
CA LYS A 117 -14.42 -15.84 6.50
C LYS A 117 -14.19 -17.13 5.71
N LYS A 118 -14.38 -17.09 4.37
CA LYS A 118 -14.17 -18.25 3.49
C LYS A 118 -12.69 -18.59 3.35
N LEU A 119 -11.82 -17.61 3.35
CA LEU A 119 -10.36 -17.80 3.35
C LEU A 119 -9.88 -18.46 4.65
N LYS A 120 -10.28 -17.93 5.81
CA LYS A 120 -9.90 -18.47 7.13
C LYS A 120 -10.36 -19.90 7.37
N SER A 121 -11.44 -20.35 6.70
CA SER A 121 -11.98 -21.71 6.80
C SER A 121 -11.48 -22.66 5.72
N THR A 122 -10.52 -22.25 4.89
CA THR A 122 -9.97 -23.11 3.83
C THR A 122 -9.22 -24.29 4.43
N LYS A 123 -9.68 -25.50 4.09
CA LYS A 123 -9.09 -26.77 4.55
C LYS A 123 -9.01 -27.74 3.39
N VAL A 124 -8.01 -28.61 3.43
CA VAL A 124 -7.86 -29.75 2.54
C VAL A 124 -8.03 -31.05 3.35
N ARG A 125 -8.55 -32.09 2.70
CA ARG A 125 -8.80 -33.38 3.38
C ARG A 125 -7.52 -34.20 3.60
N LYS A 126 -6.56 -34.03 2.69
CA LYS A 126 -5.27 -34.76 2.70
C LYS A 126 -4.16 -33.75 2.48
N GLY A 127 -3.05 -33.88 3.21
CA GLY A 127 -1.90 -33.02 3.07
C GLY A 127 -2.10 -31.64 3.66
N TYR A 128 -1.43 -30.65 3.09
CA TYR A 128 -1.42 -29.26 3.57
C TYR A 128 -1.40 -28.31 2.37
N ILE A 129 -1.65 -27.01 2.63
CA ILE A 129 -1.49 -25.96 1.62
C ILE A 129 -0.01 -25.63 1.53
N ARG A 130 0.66 -26.18 0.53
CA ARG A 130 2.07 -25.92 0.25
C ARG A 130 2.26 -24.66 -0.59
N TYR A 131 1.38 -24.45 -1.58
CA TYR A 131 1.46 -23.35 -2.53
C TYR A 131 0.36 -22.34 -2.27
N VAL A 132 0.75 -21.06 -2.14
CA VAL A 132 -0.18 -19.93 -2.09
C VAL A 132 0.23 -18.95 -3.17
N TRP A 133 -0.72 -18.50 -3.98
CA TRP A 133 -0.46 -17.51 -5.00
C TRP A 133 -1.40 -16.33 -4.87
N TYR A 134 -0.82 -15.16 -4.59
CA TYR A 134 -1.48 -13.86 -4.60
C TYR A 134 -1.26 -13.21 -5.97
N GLU A 135 -2.31 -13.19 -6.81
CA GLU A 135 -2.28 -12.52 -8.12
C GLU A 135 -2.78 -11.09 -7.98
N GLU A 136 -2.11 -10.14 -8.65
CA GLU A 136 -2.27 -8.70 -8.50
C GLU A 136 -2.18 -8.32 -7.01
N ALA A 137 -1.03 -8.66 -6.42
CA ALA A 137 -0.83 -8.49 -4.97
C ALA A 137 -0.89 -7.02 -4.51
N ASP A 138 -0.68 -6.06 -5.41
CA ASP A 138 -0.84 -4.62 -5.19
C ASP A 138 -2.29 -4.19 -4.94
N GLU A 139 -3.30 -4.97 -5.36
CA GLU A 139 -4.72 -4.72 -5.08
C GLU A 139 -5.09 -4.93 -3.60
N PHE A 140 -4.26 -5.62 -2.81
CA PHE A 140 -4.53 -5.87 -1.40
C PHE A 140 -4.30 -4.62 -0.56
N GLY A 141 -5.01 -4.52 0.58
CA GLY A 141 -4.96 -3.33 1.46
C GLY A 141 -3.66 -3.18 2.26
N GLY A 142 -2.69 -4.09 2.09
CA GLY A 142 -1.40 -4.04 2.77
C GLY A 142 -0.92 -5.41 3.25
N MET A 143 0.31 -5.46 3.76
CA MET A 143 0.92 -6.70 4.24
C MET A 143 0.20 -7.30 5.45
N GLU A 144 -0.52 -6.51 6.23
CA GLU A 144 -1.29 -7.00 7.38
C GLU A 144 -2.43 -7.93 6.94
N GLU A 145 -3.14 -7.57 5.85
CA GLU A 145 -4.18 -8.42 5.28
C GLU A 145 -3.58 -9.76 4.81
N ILE A 146 -2.50 -9.71 4.05
CA ILE A 146 -1.78 -10.88 3.54
C ILE A 146 -1.25 -11.74 4.70
N ARG A 147 -0.65 -11.14 5.72
CA ARG A 147 -0.16 -11.84 6.91
C ARG A 147 -1.27 -12.60 7.63
N THR A 148 -2.44 -11.99 7.78
CA THR A 148 -3.60 -12.63 8.41
C THR A 148 -4.08 -13.87 7.61
N ILE A 149 -4.03 -13.80 6.28
CA ILE A 149 -4.36 -14.92 5.39
C ILE A 149 -3.29 -16.01 5.54
N ASN A 150 -2.00 -15.66 5.45
CA ASN A 150 -0.88 -16.59 5.57
C ASN A 150 -0.91 -17.35 6.89
N GLN A 151 -1.21 -16.69 8.02
CA GLN A 151 -1.37 -17.35 9.33
C GLN A 151 -2.44 -18.45 9.33
N SER A 152 -3.42 -18.37 8.43
CA SER A 152 -4.47 -19.38 8.31
C SER A 152 -4.11 -20.51 7.36
N LEU A 153 -3.31 -20.24 6.32
CA LEU A 153 -2.99 -21.20 5.26
C LEU A 153 -1.67 -21.95 5.50
N LEU A 154 -0.65 -21.28 6.04
CA LEU A 154 0.70 -21.85 6.23
C LEU A 154 0.78 -22.65 7.53
N ARG A 155 0.12 -23.81 7.56
CA ARG A 155 0.04 -24.68 8.74
C ARG A 155 0.14 -26.15 8.35
N GLY A 156 0.81 -26.94 9.20
CA GLY A 156 0.81 -28.40 9.11
C GLY A 156 1.74 -28.99 8.07
N GLY A 157 2.57 -28.19 7.42
CA GLY A 157 3.58 -28.62 6.46
C GLY A 157 5.00 -28.30 6.89
N ALA A 158 5.99 -28.91 6.25
CA ALA A 158 7.41 -28.63 6.48
C ALA A 158 7.93 -27.46 5.63
N THR A 159 7.43 -27.30 4.41
CA THR A 159 7.88 -26.30 3.45
C THR A 159 6.69 -25.63 2.77
N TYR A 160 6.86 -24.37 2.40
CA TYR A 160 5.84 -23.55 1.73
C TYR A 160 6.45 -22.73 0.61
N THR A 161 5.64 -22.46 -0.41
CA THR A 161 5.99 -21.56 -1.51
C THR A 161 4.85 -20.56 -1.72
N VAL A 162 5.13 -19.30 -1.48
CA VAL A 162 4.14 -18.21 -1.59
C VAL A 162 4.57 -17.27 -2.69
N PHE A 163 3.79 -17.19 -3.75
CA PHE A 163 3.99 -16.28 -4.86
C PHE A 163 3.19 -14.99 -4.66
N TYR A 164 3.81 -13.84 -4.92
CA TYR A 164 3.20 -12.53 -5.00
C TYR A 164 3.50 -11.96 -6.37
N THR A 165 2.54 -12.02 -7.28
CA THR A 165 2.69 -11.49 -8.65
C THR A 165 2.00 -10.14 -8.75
N PHE A 166 2.70 -9.13 -9.25
CA PHE A 166 2.15 -7.78 -9.41
C PHE A 166 2.95 -6.94 -10.40
N ASN A 167 2.28 -5.93 -10.96
CA ASN A 167 2.93 -4.83 -11.64
C ASN A 167 3.15 -3.72 -10.61
N PRO A 168 4.40 -3.23 -10.41
CA PRO A 168 4.63 -2.20 -9.42
C PRO A 168 3.76 -0.97 -9.68
N PRO A 169 2.97 -0.49 -8.69
CA PRO A 169 2.28 0.79 -8.81
C PRO A 169 3.25 1.94 -9.07
N LYS A 170 2.79 3.01 -9.74
CA LYS A 170 3.62 4.19 -10.06
C LYS A 170 4.18 4.86 -8.81
N SER A 171 3.34 5.02 -7.77
CA SER A 171 3.73 5.66 -6.53
C SER A 171 4.81 4.85 -5.81
N GLN A 172 5.94 5.48 -5.53
CA GLN A 172 7.00 4.89 -4.70
C GLN A 172 6.53 4.54 -3.30
N ARG A 173 5.50 5.22 -2.85
CA ARG A 173 4.93 5.16 -1.50
C ARG A 173 3.85 4.09 -1.34
N ASN A 174 3.43 3.44 -2.46
CA ASN A 174 2.51 2.32 -2.36
C ASN A 174 3.10 1.22 -1.47
N TRP A 175 2.28 0.66 -0.60
CA TRP A 175 2.68 -0.33 0.41
C TRP A 175 3.51 -1.48 -0.17
N ILE A 176 3.17 -1.96 -1.38
CA ILE A 176 3.85 -3.11 -1.98
C ILE A 176 5.27 -2.76 -2.44
N ASN A 177 5.48 -1.53 -2.94
CA ASN A 177 6.81 -1.05 -3.33
C ASN A 177 7.73 -0.88 -2.11
N SER A 178 7.17 -0.50 -0.96
CA SER A 178 7.91 -0.42 0.31
C SER A 178 8.16 -1.82 0.90
N GLU A 179 7.17 -2.71 0.86
CA GLU A 179 7.27 -4.07 1.43
C GLU A 179 8.34 -4.93 0.75
N VAL A 180 8.52 -4.79 -0.57
CA VAL A 180 9.58 -5.54 -1.27
C VAL A 180 10.98 -5.18 -0.80
N LEU A 181 11.18 -3.99 -0.24
CA LEU A 181 12.47 -3.52 0.28
C LEU A 181 12.73 -4.00 1.73
N VAL A 182 11.71 -4.45 2.45
CA VAL A 182 11.88 -4.96 3.83
C VAL A 182 12.72 -6.24 3.81
N PRO A 183 13.86 -6.32 4.51
CA PRO A 183 14.70 -7.52 4.53
C PRO A 183 14.00 -8.69 5.23
N ARG A 184 14.10 -9.88 4.65
CA ARG A 184 13.59 -11.12 5.24
C ARG A 184 14.41 -12.30 4.70
N SER A 185 14.87 -13.19 5.58
CA SER A 185 15.80 -14.27 5.23
C SER A 185 15.20 -15.34 4.32
N ASP A 186 13.87 -15.54 4.35
CA ASP A 186 13.13 -16.52 3.57
C ASP A 186 12.37 -15.88 2.39
N LYS A 187 12.80 -14.69 1.95
CA LYS A 187 12.21 -13.92 0.85
C LYS A 187 13.20 -13.72 -0.29
N ILE A 188 12.72 -13.89 -1.51
CA ILE A 188 13.39 -13.45 -2.72
C ILE A 188 12.51 -12.48 -3.50
N VAL A 189 13.09 -11.42 -4.04
CA VAL A 189 12.44 -10.46 -4.91
C VAL A 189 13.01 -10.62 -6.30
N HIS A 190 12.16 -10.97 -7.26
CA HIS A 190 12.52 -11.13 -8.66
C HIS A 190 11.85 -10.06 -9.51
N HIS A 191 12.64 -9.34 -10.29
CA HIS A 191 12.15 -8.39 -11.28
C HIS A 191 12.29 -8.98 -12.67
N SER A 192 11.23 -8.88 -13.48
CA SER A 192 11.24 -9.34 -14.87
C SER A 192 10.49 -8.37 -15.78
N ASP A 193 10.94 -8.27 -17.02
CA ASP A 193 10.27 -7.52 -18.07
C ASP A 193 10.24 -8.33 -19.38
N TYR A 194 9.51 -7.83 -20.37
CA TYR A 194 9.31 -8.52 -21.63
C TYR A 194 10.60 -8.79 -22.41
N ARG A 195 11.70 -8.04 -22.19
CA ARG A 195 12.96 -8.18 -22.91
C ARG A 195 13.67 -9.50 -22.58
N SER A 196 13.34 -10.09 -21.43
CA SER A 196 13.84 -11.41 -21.02
C SER A 196 13.00 -12.59 -21.54
N VAL A 197 11.91 -12.30 -22.26
CA VAL A 197 10.97 -13.30 -22.80
C VAL A 197 11.27 -13.55 -24.27
N PRO A 198 11.25 -14.81 -24.75
CA PRO A 198 11.43 -15.09 -26.16
C PRO A 198 10.41 -14.30 -27.02
N PRO A 199 10.85 -13.49 -28.00
CA PRO A 199 9.97 -12.61 -28.77
C PRO A 199 8.77 -13.32 -29.42
N LYS A 200 8.96 -14.57 -29.85
CA LYS A 200 7.89 -15.41 -30.41
C LYS A 200 6.71 -15.69 -29.47
N TRP A 201 6.89 -15.52 -28.16
CA TRP A 201 5.83 -15.73 -27.17
C TRP A 201 4.97 -14.48 -27.00
N LEU A 202 5.53 -13.30 -27.29
CA LEU A 202 4.86 -12.00 -27.14
C LEU A 202 4.07 -11.60 -28.39
N GLY A 203 4.56 -12.01 -29.55
CA GLY A 203 4.02 -11.59 -30.83
C GLY A 203 4.56 -10.25 -31.33
N GLU A 204 4.53 -10.05 -32.64
CA GLU A 204 5.12 -8.87 -33.30
C GLU A 204 4.42 -7.57 -32.89
N GLN A 205 3.08 -7.57 -32.84
CA GLN A 205 2.32 -6.38 -32.49
C GLN A 205 2.64 -5.87 -31.08
N PHE A 206 2.83 -6.76 -30.10
CA PHE A 206 3.24 -6.37 -28.74
C PHE A 206 4.56 -5.61 -28.75
N LEU A 207 5.53 -6.05 -29.55
CA LEU A 207 6.84 -5.42 -29.65
C LEU A 207 6.77 -4.06 -30.35
N ILE A 208 5.91 -3.94 -31.36
CA ILE A 208 5.63 -2.66 -32.06
C ILE A 208 5.03 -1.64 -31.08
N GLU A 209 4.02 -2.02 -30.29
CA GLU A 209 3.39 -1.15 -29.30
C GLU A 209 4.38 -0.72 -28.21
N ALA A 210 5.19 -1.65 -27.71
CA ALA A 210 6.22 -1.34 -26.72
C ALA A 210 7.21 -0.30 -27.26
N LYS A 211 7.70 -0.49 -28.51
CA LYS A 211 8.63 0.44 -29.14
C LYS A 211 7.99 1.80 -29.43
N HIS A 212 6.73 1.81 -29.85
CA HIS A 212 6.00 3.06 -30.06
C HIS A 212 5.87 3.86 -28.76
N LEU A 213 5.50 3.19 -27.67
CA LEU A 213 5.37 3.84 -26.37
C LEU A 213 6.73 4.34 -25.84
N GLU A 214 7.81 3.57 -26.05
CA GLU A 214 9.18 3.98 -25.71
C GLU A 214 9.57 5.30 -26.37
N GLN A 215 9.21 5.48 -27.63
CA GLN A 215 9.53 6.68 -28.39
C GLN A 215 8.65 7.88 -28.08
N THR A 216 7.37 7.64 -27.77
CA THR A 216 6.38 8.71 -27.61
C THR A 216 6.15 9.11 -26.18
N LYS A 217 6.24 8.16 -25.22
CA LYS A 217 6.00 8.35 -23.79
C LYS A 217 6.97 7.52 -22.93
N PRO A 218 8.25 7.87 -22.87
CA PRO A 218 9.30 7.06 -22.22
C PRO A 218 9.01 6.69 -20.76
N GLU A 219 8.43 7.61 -19.96
CA GLU A 219 8.09 7.31 -18.57
C GLU A 219 6.98 6.26 -18.45
N GLN A 220 5.94 6.36 -19.28
CA GLN A 220 4.87 5.40 -19.33
C GLN A 220 5.39 4.03 -19.78
N TYR A 221 6.28 3.98 -20.77
CA TYR A 221 6.95 2.76 -21.20
C TYR A 221 7.75 2.12 -20.05
N ARG A 222 8.56 2.89 -19.33
CA ARG A 222 9.34 2.39 -18.20
C ARG A 222 8.43 1.78 -17.14
N HIS A 223 7.31 2.44 -16.84
CA HIS A 223 6.34 1.92 -15.89
C HIS A 223 5.63 0.67 -16.40
N GLU A 224 4.98 0.72 -17.56
CA GLU A 224 4.08 -0.34 -18.02
C GLU A 224 4.84 -1.57 -18.54
N TYR A 225 5.88 -1.38 -19.32
CA TYR A 225 6.62 -2.48 -19.96
C TYR A 225 7.83 -2.94 -19.17
N LEU A 226 8.53 -2.04 -18.49
CA LEU A 226 9.69 -2.41 -17.69
C LEU A 226 9.35 -2.67 -16.22
N GLY A 227 8.16 -2.27 -15.74
CA GLY A 227 7.76 -2.45 -14.36
C GLY A 227 8.56 -1.59 -13.38
N GLU A 228 8.98 -0.41 -13.83
CA GLU A 228 9.67 0.55 -12.99
C GLU A 228 8.68 1.39 -12.17
N VAL A 229 9.08 1.75 -10.96
CA VAL A 229 8.35 2.68 -10.11
C VAL A 229 8.78 4.09 -10.50
N THR A 230 7.95 4.78 -11.27
CA THR A 230 8.30 6.07 -11.88
C THR A 230 7.84 7.29 -11.08
N GLY A 231 7.00 7.09 -10.03
CA GLY A 231 6.27 8.18 -9.38
C GLY A 231 5.02 8.58 -10.15
N THR A 232 4.09 9.25 -9.49
CA THR A 232 2.89 9.78 -10.13
C THR A 232 3.08 11.23 -10.56
N GLY A 233 4.02 11.95 -9.95
CA GLY A 233 4.20 13.40 -10.08
C GLY A 233 3.03 14.20 -9.48
N ALA A 234 2.11 13.50 -8.79
CA ALA A 234 0.93 14.09 -8.16
C ALA A 234 1.08 14.19 -6.64
N GLU A 235 2.18 13.67 -6.09
CA GLU A 235 2.45 13.68 -4.66
C GLU A 235 2.46 15.10 -4.11
N VAL A 236 1.61 15.35 -3.09
CA VAL A 236 1.53 16.67 -2.46
C VAL A 236 2.74 16.92 -1.56
N PHE A 237 3.18 15.90 -0.81
CA PHE A 237 4.32 16.02 0.10
C PHE A 237 5.50 15.18 -0.41
N THR A 238 6.65 15.82 -0.61
CA THR A 238 7.90 15.17 -1.03
C THR A 238 8.97 15.16 0.08
N ASN A 239 8.68 15.83 1.20
CA ASN A 239 9.58 16.09 2.32
C ASN A 239 9.27 15.21 3.55
N ILE A 240 8.74 14.00 3.35
CA ILE A 240 8.34 13.07 4.42
C ILE A 240 9.45 12.05 4.69
N THR A 241 9.71 11.81 5.98
CA THR A 241 10.53 10.70 6.46
C THR A 241 9.71 9.87 7.46
N ILE A 242 9.44 8.61 7.14
CA ILE A 242 8.76 7.68 8.05
C ILE A 242 9.82 6.86 8.77
N ARG A 243 9.96 7.07 10.08
CA ARG A 243 10.90 6.33 10.95
C ARG A 243 10.40 6.28 12.39
N PRO A 244 10.85 5.32 13.19
CA PRO A 244 10.60 5.37 14.62
C PRO A 244 11.20 6.65 15.25
N ILE A 245 10.44 7.25 16.18
CA ILE A 245 10.91 8.35 17.03
C ILE A 245 11.08 7.79 18.45
N THR A 246 12.29 7.84 18.97
CA THR A 246 12.58 7.20 20.27
C THR A 246 11.95 7.95 21.44
N ASP A 247 11.76 7.29 22.58
CA ASP A 247 11.24 7.94 23.78
C ASP A 247 12.18 9.04 24.30
N GLU A 248 13.49 8.91 24.07
CA GLU A 248 14.50 9.91 24.38
C GLU A 248 14.35 11.15 23.50
N GLU A 249 14.10 10.98 22.19
CA GLU A 249 13.80 12.10 21.28
C GLU A 249 12.54 12.82 21.77
N ILE A 250 11.44 12.08 22.04
CA ILE A 250 10.17 12.67 22.49
C ILE A 250 10.33 13.47 23.80
N LYS A 251 11.11 12.94 24.76
CA LYS A 251 11.39 13.65 26.03
C LYS A 251 12.17 14.96 25.82
N SER A 252 12.91 15.08 24.72
CA SER A 252 13.68 16.28 24.39
C SER A 252 12.85 17.36 23.68
N PHE A 253 11.62 17.05 23.26
CA PHE A 253 10.75 17.98 22.54
C PHE A 253 10.16 19.04 23.47
N ASP A 254 10.28 20.31 23.09
CA ASP A 254 9.86 21.47 23.88
C ASP A 254 8.65 22.22 23.30
N HIS A 255 8.44 22.17 22.00
CA HIS A 255 7.37 22.87 21.31
C HIS A 255 6.26 21.91 20.85
N ILE A 256 5.56 21.32 21.82
CA ILE A 256 4.49 20.35 21.55
C ILE A 256 3.24 21.06 21.07
N LYS A 257 2.72 20.58 19.94
CA LYS A 257 1.51 21.07 19.27
C LYS A 257 0.50 19.95 19.20
N ARG A 258 -0.78 20.28 19.40
CA ARG A 258 -1.87 19.34 19.43
C ARG A 258 -3.02 19.83 18.59
N GLY A 259 -3.55 18.97 17.73
CA GLY A 259 -4.65 19.28 16.85
C GLY A 259 -5.77 18.25 16.90
N ILE A 260 -6.99 18.71 16.67
CA ILE A 260 -8.16 17.85 16.51
C ILE A 260 -8.83 18.17 15.19
N ASP A 261 -9.10 17.09 14.43
CA ASP A 261 -10.03 17.08 13.32
C ASP A 261 -11.25 16.23 13.72
N TRP A 262 -12.45 16.83 13.59
CA TRP A 262 -13.69 16.16 13.97
C TRP A 262 -14.25 15.39 12.77
N GLY A 263 -14.40 14.07 12.93
CA GLY A 263 -15.11 13.24 11.96
C GLY A 263 -16.55 13.01 12.35
N TYR A 264 -17.43 12.91 11.36
CA TYR A 264 -18.84 12.61 11.52
C TYR A 264 -19.23 11.34 10.75
N GLY A 265 -20.00 10.45 11.40
CA GLY A 265 -20.49 9.23 10.77
C GLY A 265 -19.37 8.23 10.43
N ALA A 266 -19.03 8.11 9.17
CA ALA A 266 -17.96 7.24 8.68
C ALA A 266 -16.57 7.86 8.82
N ASP A 267 -16.48 9.19 8.91
CA ASP A 267 -15.23 9.91 9.03
C ASP A 267 -14.64 9.77 10.43
N PRO A 268 -13.32 9.61 10.55
CA PRO A 268 -12.66 9.42 11.82
C PRO A 268 -12.54 10.73 12.62
N PHE A 269 -12.69 10.63 13.93
CA PHE A 269 -12.13 11.61 14.85
C PHE A 269 -10.62 11.43 14.90
N VAL A 270 -9.87 12.52 14.76
CA VAL A 270 -8.41 12.53 14.87
C VAL A 270 -7.94 13.50 15.95
N TYR A 271 -7.14 13.00 16.88
CA TYR A 271 -6.31 13.81 17.76
C TYR A 271 -4.85 13.48 17.50
N ILE A 272 -4.05 14.50 17.21
CA ILE A 272 -2.66 14.34 16.82
C ILE A 272 -1.73 15.22 17.65
N THR A 273 -0.53 14.71 17.95
CA THR A 273 0.50 15.46 18.67
C THR A 273 1.79 15.48 17.87
N ALA A 274 2.38 16.66 17.79
CA ALA A 274 3.61 16.89 17.07
C ALA A 274 4.55 17.85 17.81
N HIS A 275 5.84 17.79 17.52
CA HIS A 275 6.84 18.79 17.87
C HIS A 275 7.26 19.56 16.62
N PHE A 276 7.35 20.88 16.72
CA PHE A 276 7.82 21.73 15.64
C PHE A 276 9.15 22.43 16.02
N ASP A 277 10.25 21.98 15.41
CA ASP A 277 11.54 22.65 15.49
C ASP A 277 11.58 23.82 14.50
N SER A 278 11.23 25.00 14.97
CA SER A 278 11.20 26.23 14.15
C SER A 278 12.58 26.71 13.68
N LYS A 279 13.65 26.28 14.35
CA LYS A 279 15.03 26.67 13.97
C LYS A 279 15.51 25.85 12.77
N ARG A 280 15.15 24.55 12.72
CA ARG A 280 15.52 23.66 11.63
C ARG A 280 14.40 23.47 10.61
N ASN A 281 13.24 24.11 10.84
CA ASN A 281 12.06 23.99 10.00
C ASN A 281 11.59 22.54 9.82
N ARG A 282 11.62 21.75 10.91
CA ARG A 282 11.27 20.32 10.92
C ARG A 282 10.08 20.04 11.80
N LEU A 283 9.21 19.14 11.34
CA LEU A 283 8.04 18.68 12.08
C LEU A 283 8.23 17.20 12.46
N PHE A 284 7.89 16.86 13.71
CA PHE A 284 7.93 15.48 14.21
C PHE A 284 6.55 15.08 14.71
N ILE A 285 5.90 14.11 14.06
CA ILE A 285 4.58 13.60 14.41
C ILE A 285 4.77 12.27 15.14
N PHE A 286 4.37 12.19 16.43
CA PHE A 286 4.74 11.06 17.29
C PHE A 286 3.58 10.48 18.11
N TYR A 287 2.36 11.04 18.01
CA TYR A 287 1.17 10.47 18.63
C TYR A 287 -0.06 10.76 17.79
N GLU A 288 -0.89 9.75 17.60
CA GLU A 288 -2.23 9.88 17.02
C GLU A 288 -3.25 9.06 17.79
N PHE A 289 -4.47 9.59 17.89
CA PHE A 289 -5.67 8.83 18.19
C PHE A 289 -6.64 9.02 17.03
N PHE A 290 -6.88 7.94 16.29
CA PHE A 290 -7.65 7.92 15.06
C PHE A 290 -8.77 6.91 15.20
N ARG A 291 -10.06 7.35 15.20
CA ARG A 291 -11.17 6.43 15.43
C ARG A 291 -12.49 6.95 14.88
N CYS A 292 -13.18 6.14 14.07
CA CYS A 292 -14.55 6.40 13.64
C CYS A 292 -15.53 6.19 14.81
N ALA A 293 -16.60 7.00 14.86
CA ALA A 293 -17.68 6.92 15.85
C ALA A 293 -17.18 6.87 17.31
N ALA A 294 -16.13 7.60 17.65
CA ALA A 294 -15.55 7.63 18.98
C ALA A 294 -16.48 8.37 19.98
N LYS A 295 -16.76 7.75 21.13
CA LYS A 295 -17.49 8.41 22.22
C LYS A 295 -16.60 9.41 22.95
N TYR A 296 -17.15 10.52 23.44
CA TYR A 296 -16.42 11.57 24.12
C TYR A 296 -15.59 11.07 25.31
N ASP A 297 -16.08 10.07 26.08
CA ASP A 297 -15.30 9.49 27.19
C ASP A 297 -14.02 8.79 26.71
N VAL A 298 -14.11 8.10 25.55
CA VAL A 298 -12.96 7.41 24.96
C VAL A 298 -11.95 8.43 24.44
N ILE A 299 -12.44 9.49 23.78
CA ILE A 299 -11.63 10.63 23.31
C ILE A 299 -10.93 11.30 24.51
N ALA A 300 -11.70 11.67 25.54
CA ALA A 300 -11.16 12.32 26.72
C ALA A 300 -10.08 11.49 27.42
N ASN A 301 -10.26 10.17 27.50
CA ASN A 301 -9.26 9.28 28.10
C ASN A 301 -7.98 9.20 27.25
N ALA A 302 -8.10 9.16 25.91
CA ALA A 302 -6.95 9.17 25.02
C ALA A 302 -6.15 10.47 25.16
N ILE A 303 -6.85 11.63 25.18
CA ILE A 303 -6.22 12.95 25.37
C ILE A 303 -5.53 13.03 26.73
N ARG A 304 -6.19 12.64 27.83
CA ARG A 304 -5.57 12.70 29.19
C ARG A 304 -4.29 11.86 29.29
N LYS A 305 -4.27 10.73 28.64
CA LYS A 305 -3.12 9.82 28.64
C LYS A 305 -1.88 10.45 27.98
N GLU A 306 -2.07 11.20 26.92
CA GLU A 306 -0.99 11.88 26.18
C GLU A 306 -0.73 13.28 26.73
N ASN A 307 -1.75 14.11 26.87
CA ASN A 307 -1.65 15.52 27.29
C ASN A 307 -1.67 15.67 28.82
N THR A 308 -0.69 15.07 29.50
CA THR A 308 -0.62 15.03 30.97
C THR A 308 -0.48 16.42 31.61
N GLN A 309 0.06 17.39 30.89
CA GLN A 309 0.25 18.78 31.34
C GLN A 309 -0.93 19.71 30.95
N ASN A 310 -1.99 19.13 30.39
CA ASN A 310 -3.16 19.86 29.92
C ASN A 310 -2.81 21.07 29.00
N GLY A 311 -1.85 20.85 28.09
CA GLY A 311 -1.49 21.86 27.10
C GLY A 311 -2.63 22.17 26.14
N THR A 312 -2.60 23.34 25.53
CA THR A 312 -3.62 23.79 24.57
C THR A 312 -3.71 22.88 23.36
N ILE A 313 -4.95 22.56 22.97
CA ILE A 313 -5.30 21.79 21.77
C ILE A 313 -6.04 22.73 20.83
N ILE A 314 -5.66 22.73 19.54
CA ILE A 314 -6.36 23.52 18.53
C ILE A 314 -7.29 22.56 17.76
N ALA A 315 -8.58 22.82 17.85
CA ALA A 315 -9.60 21.97 17.28
C ALA A 315 -10.31 22.66 16.11
N GLU A 316 -10.80 21.86 15.18
CA GLU A 316 -11.62 22.31 14.08
C GLU A 316 -12.78 23.22 14.53
N SER A 317 -13.09 24.25 13.73
CA SER A 317 -14.13 25.23 14.05
C SER A 317 -15.54 24.82 13.64
N ALA A 318 -15.70 23.81 12.77
CA ALA A 318 -17.02 23.40 12.28
C ALA A 318 -17.89 22.71 13.34
N GLU A 319 -17.28 22.19 14.40
CA GLU A 319 -17.93 21.43 15.46
C GLU A 319 -17.89 22.13 16.85
N PRO A 320 -18.55 23.29 17.03
CA PRO A 320 -18.46 24.03 18.27
C PRO A 320 -19.00 23.29 19.49
N ARG A 321 -20.06 22.48 19.34
CA ARG A 321 -20.64 21.65 20.43
C ARG A 321 -19.65 20.59 20.91
N SER A 322 -18.96 19.96 20.01
CA SER A 322 -17.94 18.95 20.31
C SER A 322 -16.75 19.58 21.02
N ASN A 323 -16.38 20.80 20.64
CA ASN A 323 -15.34 21.57 21.31
C ASN A 323 -15.74 21.97 22.73
N ASP A 324 -16.99 22.38 22.94
CA ASP A 324 -17.53 22.73 24.27
C ASP A 324 -17.58 21.50 25.18
N GLU A 325 -18.00 20.34 24.68
CA GLU A 325 -17.99 19.09 25.41
C GLU A 325 -16.59 18.71 25.96
N LEU A 326 -15.53 18.97 25.18
CA LEU A 326 -14.17 18.77 25.67
C LEU A 326 -13.73 19.84 26.66
N ARG A 327 -14.16 21.11 26.50
CA ARG A 327 -13.91 22.18 27.49
C ARG A 327 -14.57 21.87 28.83
N ASP A 328 -15.81 21.40 28.82
CA ASP A 328 -16.56 21.00 30.03
C ASP A 328 -15.89 19.83 30.76
N ARG A 329 -15.13 19.00 30.05
CA ARG A 329 -14.29 17.92 30.59
C ARG A 329 -12.92 18.38 31.08
N GLY A 330 -12.64 19.70 31.03
CA GLY A 330 -11.45 20.34 31.57
C GLY A 330 -10.27 20.47 30.61
N PHE A 331 -10.47 20.26 29.30
CA PHE A 331 -9.39 20.44 28.31
C PHE A 331 -9.32 21.90 27.83
N HIS A 332 -8.09 22.38 27.60
CA HIS A 332 -7.85 23.69 27.01
C HIS A 332 -8.00 23.64 25.48
N ILE A 333 -9.24 23.79 25.00
CA ILE A 333 -9.55 23.77 23.56
C ILE A 333 -9.62 25.19 23.02
N ARG A 334 -8.78 25.49 22.05
CA ARG A 334 -8.86 26.68 21.18
C ARG A 334 -9.42 26.25 19.82
N THR A 335 -10.34 27.02 19.31
CA THR A 335 -10.93 26.77 17.98
C THR A 335 -10.03 27.35 16.89
N ALA A 336 -9.77 26.58 15.84
CA ALA A 336 -8.99 27.00 14.69
C ALA A 336 -9.69 28.13 13.92
N VAL A 337 -8.91 29.07 13.40
CA VAL A 337 -9.43 30.18 12.59
C VAL A 337 -9.37 29.78 11.12
N LYS A 338 -10.53 29.50 10.53
CA LYS A 338 -10.67 29.18 9.11
C LYS A 338 -10.95 30.44 8.29
N GLY A 339 -10.23 30.60 7.18
CA GLY A 339 -10.47 31.67 6.20
C GLY A 339 -10.40 31.10 4.77
N PRO A 340 -10.86 31.88 3.77
CA PRO A 340 -10.70 31.48 2.37
C PRO A 340 -9.24 31.15 2.04
N GLY A 341 -8.99 30.01 1.39
CA GLY A 341 -7.65 29.55 1.04
C GLY A 341 -6.80 29.01 2.21
N SER A 342 -7.39 28.82 3.42
CA SER A 342 -6.63 28.33 4.59
C SER A 342 -6.10 26.91 4.39
N VAL A 343 -6.80 26.06 3.62
CA VAL A 343 -6.36 24.69 3.28
C VAL A 343 -5.12 24.76 2.40
N GLU A 344 -5.21 25.47 1.28
CA GLU A 344 -4.11 25.63 0.32
C GLU A 344 -2.87 26.25 1.00
N HIS A 345 -3.08 27.31 1.78
CA HIS A 345 -1.99 27.96 2.50
C HIS A 345 -1.34 27.04 3.53
N GLY A 346 -2.14 26.26 4.27
CA GLY A 346 -1.63 25.32 5.26
C GLY A 346 -0.87 24.16 4.65
N ILE A 347 -1.36 23.58 3.56
CA ILE A 347 -0.67 22.50 2.84
C ILE A 347 0.63 23.04 2.22
N THR A 348 0.58 24.19 1.57
CA THR A 348 1.78 24.83 1.01
C THR A 348 2.83 25.12 2.08
N TRP A 349 2.40 25.53 3.28
CA TRP A 349 3.32 25.74 4.40
C TRP A 349 4.00 24.43 4.83
N LEU A 350 3.24 23.31 4.93
CA LEU A 350 3.79 21.98 5.24
C LEU A 350 4.76 21.49 4.15
N GLN A 351 4.46 21.74 2.88
CA GLN A 351 5.36 21.42 1.76
C GLN A 351 6.70 22.16 1.83
N ASN A 352 6.70 23.37 2.40
CA ASN A 352 7.90 24.21 2.54
C ASN A 352 8.72 23.91 3.81
N LEU A 353 8.32 22.91 4.61
CA LEU A 353 9.17 22.44 5.70
C LEU A 353 10.37 21.68 5.14
N GLU A 354 11.50 21.74 5.85
CA GLU A 354 12.70 20.97 5.50
C GLU A 354 12.42 19.49 5.55
N GLU A 355 11.69 19.05 6.59
CA GLU A 355 11.37 17.64 6.79
C GLU A 355 10.14 17.46 7.68
N ILE A 356 9.29 16.48 7.33
CA ILE A 356 8.18 15.99 8.15
C ILE A 356 8.52 14.56 8.56
N VAL A 357 8.95 14.37 9.80
CA VAL A 357 9.25 13.05 10.38
C VAL A 357 8.00 12.48 11.02
N ILE A 358 7.59 11.28 10.62
CA ILE A 358 6.39 10.60 11.15
C ILE A 358 6.79 9.26 11.76
N ASP A 359 6.41 9.03 13.01
CA ASP A 359 6.56 7.73 13.64
C ASP A 359 5.51 6.76 13.08
N GLY A 360 5.88 5.94 12.10
CA GLY A 360 4.95 5.02 11.43
C GLY A 360 4.37 3.93 12.34
N THR A 361 4.97 3.68 13.50
CA THR A 361 4.44 2.71 14.48
C THR A 361 3.39 3.33 15.39
N ARG A 362 3.63 4.57 15.85
CA ARG A 362 2.73 5.31 16.75
C ARG A 362 1.64 6.07 15.97
N CYS A 363 1.92 6.45 14.73
CA CYS A 363 1.06 7.26 13.87
C CYS A 363 0.87 6.62 12.49
N PRO A 364 0.32 5.37 12.42
CA PRO A 364 0.18 4.66 11.15
C PRO A 364 -0.79 5.32 10.18
N ASN A 365 -1.83 6.02 10.69
CA ASN A 365 -2.77 6.72 9.83
C ASN A 365 -2.18 8.02 9.28
N ALA A 366 -1.45 8.79 10.09
CA ALA A 366 -0.71 9.96 9.62
C ALA A 366 0.34 9.56 8.58
N ALA A 367 1.11 8.49 8.84
CA ALA A 367 2.07 7.97 7.89
C ALA A 367 1.42 7.60 6.55
N ARG A 368 0.24 6.95 6.58
CA ARG A 368 -0.51 6.61 5.38
C ARG A 368 -1.04 7.86 4.67
N GLU A 369 -1.79 8.74 5.35
CA GLU A 369 -2.42 9.90 4.72
C GLU A 369 -1.40 10.84 4.12
N PHE A 370 -0.34 11.22 4.86
CA PHE A 370 0.72 12.07 4.32
C PHE A 370 1.44 11.43 3.13
N ASN A 371 1.63 10.11 3.17
CA ASN A 371 2.35 9.38 2.14
C ASN A 371 1.51 9.19 0.87
N GLU A 372 0.19 9.04 0.99
CA GLU A 372 -0.73 8.74 -0.12
C GLU A 372 -1.48 9.98 -0.63
N TYR A 373 -1.24 11.17 -0.05
CA TYR A 373 -1.93 12.38 -0.43
C TYR A 373 -1.42 12.90 -1.77
N GLU A 374 -2.24 12.73 -2.80
CA GLU A 374 -1.93 13.07 -4.19
C GLU A 374 -3.01 13.97 -4.79
N LEU A 375 -2.62 14.89 -5.66
CA LEU A 375 -3.54 15.72 -6.44
C LEU A 375 -4.39 14.85 -7.36
N ASP A 376 -5.67 15.20 -7.49
CA ASP A 376 -6.55 14.58 -8.46
C ASP A 376 -6.17 14.93 -9.90
N ARG A 377 -6.59 14.08 -10.83
CA ARG A 377 -6.49 14.37 -12.26
C ARG A 377 -7.88 14.68 -12.82
N ASP A 378 -7.92 15.56 -13.80
CA ASP A 378 -9.13 15.84 -14.56
C ASP A 378 -9.39 14.74 -15.61
N SER A 379 -10.47 14.88 -16.39
CA SER A 379 -10.83 13.95 -17.47
C SER A 379 -9.82 13.87 -18.62
N ARG A 380 -8.87 14.81 -18.69
CA ARG A 380 -7.77 14.84 -19.67
C ARG A 380 -6.48 14.25 -19.11
N GLY A 381 -6.47 13.87 -17.81
CA GLY A 381 -5.29 13.36 -17.13
C GLY A 381 -4.35 14.44 -16.55
N GLU A 382 -4.72 15.73 -16.65
CA GLU A 382 -3.96 16.84 -16.07
C GLU A 382 -4.23 16.95 -14.56
N LEU A 383 -3.21 17.35 -13.79
CA LEU A 383 -3.36 17.55 -12.36
C LEU A 383 -4.28 18.73 -12.06
N LYS A 384 -5.25 18.51 -11.16
CA LYS A 384 -6.09 19.60 -10.65
C LYS A 384 -5.28 20.48 -9.70
N ALA A 385 -5.58 21.77 -9.69
CA ALA A 385 -4.92 22.73 -8.80
C ALA A 385 -5.39 22.59 -7.35
N ASP A 386 -6.60 22.05 -7.13
CA ASP A 386 -7.21 21.95 -5.81
C ASP A 386 -6.74 20.69 -5.08
N PHE A 387 -6.49 20.80 -3.79
CA PHE A 387 -6.16 19.66 -2.94
C PHE A 387 -7.40 18.81 -2.66
N PRO A 388 -7.33 17.45 -2.74
CA PRO A 388 -8.46 16.61 -2.49
C PRO A 388 -8.96 16.69 -1.04
N ASP A 389 -10.28 16.72 -0.85
CA ASP A 389 -10.94 16.68 0.46
C ASP A 389 -11.32 15.24 0.82
N ARG A 390 -10.31 14.38 0.92
CA ARG A 390 -10.46 12.97 1.33
C ARG A 390 -9.13 12.42 1.84
N ASN A 391 -9.22 11.49 2.81
CA ASN A 391 -8.06 10.85 3.43
C ASN A 391 -7.00 11.88 3.90
N ASN A 392 -7.47 13.00 4.47
CA ASN A 392 -6.65 14.14 4.88
C ASN A 392 -6.85 14.52 6.35
N HIS A 393 -7.53 13.67 7.13
CA HIS A 393 -7.93 13.99 8.50
C HIS A 393 -6.74 14.27 9.44
N THR A 394 -5.66 13.49 9.33
CA THR A 394 -4.44 13.74 10.11
C THR A 394 -3.69 14.96 9.60
N ILE A 395 -3.75 15.24 8.30
CA ILE A 395 -3.16 16.43 7.67
C ILE A 395 -3.89 17.67 8.19
N ASP A 396 -5.21 17.64 8.23
CA ASP A 396 -6.02 18.76 8.73
C ASP A 396 -5.82 18.96 10.23
N ALA A 397 -5.79 17.91 11.03
CA ALA A 397 -5.46 17.99 12.45
C ALA A 397 -4.06 18.63 12.70
N ILE A 398 -3.05 18.29 11.90
CA ILE A 398 -1.72 18.91 11.95
C ILE A 398 -1.78 20.38 11.51
N ARG A 399 -2.53 20.72 10.47
CA ARG A 399 -2.70 22.12 10.04
C ARG A 399 -3.30 22.95 11.16
N TYR A 400 -4.32 22.44 11.87
CA TYR A 400 -4.88 23.12 13.04
C TYR A 400 -3.86 23.25 14.16
N ALA A 401 -3.16 22.17 14.51
CA ALA A 401 -2.13 22.19 15.54
C ALA A 401 -1.06 23.26 15.31
N LEU A 402 -0.75 23.56 14.05
CA LEU A 402 0.31 24.49 13.64
C LEU A 402 -0.21 25.86 13.19
N GLU A 403 -1.49 26.18 13.41
CA GLU A 403 -2.13 27.42 12.99
C GLU A 403 -1.33 28.67 13.37
N ASP A 404 -0.76 28.71 14.59
CA ASP A 404 0.04 29.85 15.07
C ASP A 404 1.28 30.14 14.21
N TYR A 405 1.79 29.12 13.50
CA TYR A 405 2.93 29.26 12.60
C TYR A 405 2.48 29.52 11.16
N ILE A 406 1.43 28.84 10.71
CA ILE A 406 0.84 28.96 9.38
C ILE A 406 0.19 30.36 9.21
N GLY A 407 -0.56 30.82 10.22
CA GLY A 407 -1.32 32.08 10.17
C GLY A 407 -0.49 33.37 10.30
N ARG A 408 0.81 33.27 10.56
CA ARG A 408 1.69 34.46 10.52
C ARG A 408 1.92 34.91 9.08
N LYS A 409 0.89 35.52 8.46
CA LYS A 409 1.15 36.40 7.33
C LYS A 409 2.20 37.40 7.82
N ILE A 410 3.36 37.41 7.17
CA ILE A 410 4.20 38.62 7.17
C ILE A 410 3.30 39.71 6.61
N VAL A 411 2.71 40.51 7.51
CA VAL A 411 2.09 41.77 7.13
C VAL A 411 3.26 42.56 6.58
N LYS A 412 3.44 42.54 5.25
CA LYS A 412 4.25 43.56 4.59
C LYS A 412 3.62 44.83 5.05
N SER A 413 4.28 45.52 5.98
CA SER A 413 3.84 46.84 6.39
C SER A 413 3.81 47.67 5.11
N THR A 414 2.64 47.98 4.63
CA THR A 414 2.44 48.97 3.60
C THR A 414 2.84 50.28 4.25
N LEU A 415 4.11 50.59 4.13
CA LEU A 415 4.59 51.93 4.42
C LEU A 415 3.83 52.83 3.48
N SER A 416 2.87 53.60 4.02
CA SER A 416 2.14 54.59 3.21
C SER A 416 3.16 55.56 2.60
N LYS A 417 2.94 56.00 1.36
CA LYS A 417 3.79 56.99 0.68
C LYS A 417 4.11 58.19 1.58
N ARG A 418 3.18 58.56 2.47
CA ARG A 418 3.30 59.61 3.46
C ARG A 418 4.38 59.35 4.53
N LYS A 419 4.63 58.06 4.91
CA LYS A 419 5.71 57.69 5.85
C LYS A 419 7.07 57.60 5.16
N LEU A 420 7.12 57.55 3.84
CA LEU A 420 8.34 57.56 3.02
C LEU A 420 8.72 58.97 2.55
N GLY A 421 7.97 60.05 2.93
CA GLY A 421 8.29 61.39 2.51
C GLY A 421 8.13 61.62 1.00
N ILE A 422 7.35 60.78 0.32
CA ILE A 422 7.07 60.91 -1.11
C ILE A 422 5.71 61.62 -1.23
N TYR A 423 5.73 62.89 -1.62
CA TYR A 423 4.55 63.73 -1.90
C TYR A 423 4.08 63.52 -3.34
#